data_727d40b51a5bb1f090bb073706009849
#
_entry.id   727d40b51a5bb1f090bb073706009849
#
_cell.length_a   1.000
_cell.length_b   1.000
_cell.length_c   1.000
_cell.angle_alpha   90.00
_cell.angle_beta   90.00
_cell.angle_gamma   90.00
#
_symmetry.space_group_name_H-M   'P 1'
#
loop_
_entity.id
_entity.type
_entity.pdbx_description
1 polymer ?
#
loop_
_entity_poly.entity_id
_entity_poly.type
_entity_poly.pdbx_seq_one_letter_code
_entity_poly.pdbx_strand_id
1 'polypeptide(L)'
;MKKKMMKWLALAGVLCLGAGVLASCGGKGSAGDGSGEKKADGKTALSLAIWDEKQRPMTEELIAAYEKEHPDVSIEVQLTPYKGGEYWTKLEAAATGGKAPDVFWVNVLHTDSYVEGGIMADLTDAIKKSDIKDNFPESLINNYVRDGKNYAVPKDFDTNALWYNKELFDKAGVSYPTNDMSYDDLVAKAEELKKAGLPDGVYPFACPVDFQTWYYQTVFANGGWILSEDKKTSGYDDPKTQGGIQCWIDMIDKGLSPSSSALAETGPDAMFEGGQLAMNFAGSYMVPEYVNNDSIKDKIACVELPTFNGKKTNCINGLGYAVYEGSKNKEAATDFAIWLSSKEANDIQGKTGVAISARNESQDLFAKSSDKYDLSVYTAHVDSAYPLPVCKNAAELYDMESKALQKAYSGEESLADACKKLKTDADAFLAKNQ
;
A
#
# COMPACT_ATOMS: atom_id res chain seq x y z
N MET A 1 6.62 7.72 -59.91
CA MET A 1 7.93 7.79 -60.65
C MET A 1 9.05 7.64 -59.62
N LYS A 2 9.87 6.55 -59.81
CA LYS A 2 11.31 6.32 -59.39
C LYS A 2 11.61 6.48 -57.91
N LYS A 3 11.78 5.38 -57.08
CA LYS A 3 12.85 4.37 -57.02
C LYS A 3 14.25 4.96 -56.81
N LYS A 4 14.90 4.56 -55.68
CA LYS A 4 16.23 3.91 -55.50
C LYS A 4 16.64 4.09 -54.03
N MET A 5 16.76 3.10 -53.14
CA MET A 5 17.64 1.92 -53.07
C MET A 5 19.16 2.23 -53.17
N MET A 6 19.86 1.94 -52.09
CA MET A 6 21.14 1.15 -52.05
C MET A 6 21.92 1.51 -50.78
N LYS A 7 22.27 0.65 -49.91
CA LYS A 7 23.10 -0.52 -49.80
C LYS A 7 24.46 -0.26 -49.13
N TRP A 8 24.71 -0.96 -48.04
CA TRP A 8 25.95 -1.64 -47.59
C TRP A 8 27.20 -0.82 -47.31
N LEU A 9 27.79 -1.05 -46.12
CA LEU A 9 29.11 -1.74 -46.01
C LEU A 9 29.45 -2.06 -44.54
N ALA A 10 29.87 -3.28 -44.38
CA ALA A 10 30.43 -3.88 -43.18
C ALA A 10 31.98 -3.73 -43.23
N LEU A 11 32.64 -3.94 -42.12
CA LEU A 11 33.88 -4.68 -41.87
C LEU A 11 34.72 -4.09 -40.76
N ALA A 12 35.03 -4.90 -39.87
CA ALA A 12 36.25 -5.52 -39.30
C ALA A 12 36.83 -4.69 -38.17
N GLY A 13 37.02 -5.15 -36.94
CA GLY A 13 37.67 -6.39 -36.55
C GLY A 13 39.07 -6.09 -36.04
N VAL A 14 39.30 -6.03 -34.71
CA VAL A 14 40.67 -6.27 -34.17
C VAL A 14 40.55 -7.07 -32.88
N LEU A 15 41.03 -8.31 -32.94
CA LEU A 15 41.40 -9.15 -31.80
C LEU A 15 42.67 -8.59 -31.15
N CYS A 16 42.69 -8.50 -29.81
CA CYS A 16 43.93 -8.59 -29.06
C CYS A 16 43.81 -9.67 -28.00
N LEU A 17 44.44 -10.76 -28.23
CA LEU A 17 44.78 -11.82 -27.27
C LEU A 17 45.84 -11.33 -26.30
N GLY A 18 45.63 -11.48 -25.04
CA GLY A 18 46.63 -11.37 -23.97
C GLY A 18 46.45 -12.55 -23.01
N ALA A 19 47.26 -13.58 -23.19
CA ALA A 19 47.37 -14.73 -22.34
C ALA A 19 48.20 -14.41 -21.09
N GLY A 20 47.81 -14.92 -19.95
CA GLY A 20 48.61 -14.78 -18.70
C GLY A 20 48.05 -15.61 -17.54
N VAL A 21 48.47 -16.84 -17.54
CA VAL A 21 48.92 -17.70 -16.44
C VAL A 21 47.87 -18.28 -15.47
N LEU A 22 47.58 -19.54 -15.69
CA LEU A 22 47.06 -20.52 -14.72
C LEU A 22 48.06 -20.77 -13.58
N ALA A 23 47.61 -20.58 -12.33
CA ALA A 23 48.23 -21.27 -11.21
C ALA A 23 47.15 -22.09 -10.50
N SER A 24 47.19 -23.37 -10.76
CA SER A 24 46.49 -24.43 -10.07
C SER A 24 47.08 -24.63 -8.68
N CYS A 25 46.24 -24.65 -7.64
CA CYS A 25 46.53 -25.47 -6.48
C CYS A 25 45.18 -26.05 -5.99
N GLY A 26 45.08 -27.35 -6.10
CA GLY A 26 43.96 -28.11 -5.54
C GLY A 26 44.04 -28.21 -4.04
N GLY A 27 42.86 -28.13 -3.40
CA GLY A 27 42.66 -28.46 -2.01
C GLY A 27 41.23 -28.97 -1.85
N LYS A 28 41.09 -30.18 -1.40
CA LYS A 28 39.87 -30.89 -1.11
C LYS A 28 39.09 -30.25 0.03
N GLY A 29 37.80 -30.12 -0.17
CA GLY A 29 36.68 -30.37 0.74
C GLY A 29 36.73 -29.80 2.14
N SER A 30 35.82 -28.83 2.40
CA SER A 30 35.12 -28.76 3.67
C SER A 30 33.74 -28.17 3.41
N ALA A 31 32.75 -28.76 4.05
CA ALA A 31 31.35 -28.39 3.97
C ALA A 31 31.11 -27.02 4.64
N GLY A 32 30.26 -26.23 4.01
CA GLY A 32 29.35 -25.28 4.61
C GLY A 32 29.92 -24.36 5.69
N ASP A 33 30.51 -23.24 5.31
CA ASP A 33 30.53 -22.08 6.14
C ASP A 33 29.77 -20.96 5.40
N GLY A 34 28.58 -20.62 5.89
CA GLY A 34 27.74 -19.56 5.36
C GLY A 34 28.33 -18.19 5.70
N SER A 35 29.47 -17.87 5.08
CA SER A 35 30.02 -16.53 5.21
C SER A 35 29.18 -15.57 4.34
N GLY A 36 28.24 -14.88 4.99
CA GLY A 36 27.47 -13.80 4.39
C GLY A 36 28.35 -12.70 3.79
N GLU A 37 27.74 -11.85 3.00
CA GLU A 37 28.40 -10.73 2.36
C GLU A 37 28.84 -9.70 3.42
N LYS A 38 30.12 -9.36 3.48
CA LYS A 38 30.66 -8.37 4.42
C LYS A 38 31.16 -7.15 3.68
N LYS A 39 30.99 -5.96 4.28
CA LYS A 39 31.63 -4.73 3.82
C LYS A 39 33.16 -4.79 4.04
N ALA A 40 33.88 -3.86 3.41
CA ALA A 40 35.33 -3.74 3.54
C ALA A 40 35.81 -3.49 4.99
N ASP A 41 34.94 -2.98 5.87
CA ASP A 41 35.16 -2.77 7.29
C ASP A 41 34.89 -4.02 8.17
N GLY A 42 34.52 -5.15 7.54
CA GLY A 42 34.27 -6.42 8.21
C GLY A 42 32.85 -6.57 8.78
N LYS A 43 31.98 -5.57 8.60
CA LYS A 43 30.59 -5.64 9.06
C LYS A 43 29.72 -6.51 8.13
N THR A 44 28.71 -7.16 8.69
CA THR A 44 27.66 -7.81 7.92
C THR A 44 26.83 -6.75 7.18
N ALA A 45 26.81 -6.83 5.85
CA ALA A 45 26.07 -5.88 5.04
C ALA A 45 24.66 -6.38 4.79
N LEU A 46 23.65 -5.59 5.15
CA LEU A 46 22.25 -5.81 4.83
C LEU A 46 21.70 -4.68 3.98
N SER A 47 20.60 -4.95 3.31
CA SER A 47 19.83 -3.98 2.54
C SER A 47 18.36 -4.05 2.89
N LEU A 48 17.70 -2.88 2.98
CA LEU A 48 16.25 -2.75 3.22
C LEU A 48 15.61 -2.00 2.06
N ALA A 49 14.71 -2.65 1.32
CA ALA A 49 13.94 -2.01 0.25
C ALA A 49 12.66 -1.37 0.78
N ILE A 50 12.45 -0.12 0.39
CA ILE A 50 11.26 0.67 0.67
C ILE A 50 10.77 1.39 -0.59
N TRP A 51 9.51 1.85 -0.61
CA TRP A 51 8.99 2.63 -1.76
C TRP A 51 8.57 4.07 -1.43
N ASP A 52 8.45 4.41 -0.16
CA ASP A 52 7.94 5.71 0.27
C ASP A 52 9.08 6.60 0.78
N GLU A 53 9.39 7.65 -0.01
CA GLU A 53 10.40 8.64 0.35
C GLU A 53 10.09 9.38 1.66
N LYS A 54 8.79 9.57 1.98
CA LYS A 54 8.38 10.27 3.21
C LYS A 54 8.67 9.46 4.48
N GLN A 55 8.71 8.14 4.35
CA GLN A 55 9.06 7.24 5.45
C GLN A 55 10.57 6.97 5.56
N ARG A 56 11.37 7.46 4.61
CA ARG A 56 12.82 7.26 4.62
C ARG A 56 13.51 7.79 5.88
N PRO A 57 13.23 9.02 6.37
CA PRO A 57 13.87 9.52 7.60
C PRO A 57 13.59 8.65 8.82
N MET A 58 12.35 8.18 8.98
CA MET A 58 11.98 7.23 10.05
C MET A 58 12.72 5.89 9.87
N THR A 59 12.82 5.39 8.64
CA THR A 59 13.56 4.15 8.34
C THR A 59 15.03 4.28 8.67
N GLU A 60 15.67 5.41 8.39
CA GLU A 60 17.06 5.69 8.74
C GLU A 60 17.24 5.80 10.27
N GLU A 61 16.26 6.33 11.01
CA GLU A 61 16.28 6.35 12.49
C GLU A 61 16.18 4.94 13.07
N LEU A 62 15.31 4.09 12.53
CA LEU A 62 15.20 2.67 12.90
C LEU A 62 16.52 1.92 12.68
N ILE A 63 17.15 2.14 11.52
CA ILE A 63 18.44 1.53 11.20
C ILE A 63 19.52 1.99 12.19
N ALA A 64 19.59 3.29 12.46
CA ALA A 64 20.56 3.84 13.40
C ALA A 64 20.37 3.28 14.83
N ALA A 65 19.13 3.07 15.27
CA ALA A 65 18.84 2.44 16.54
C ALA A 65 19.29 0.98 16.57
N TYR A 66 18.99 0.20 15.52
CA TYR A 66 19.43 -1.18 15.41
C TYR A 66 20.97 -1.32 15.34
N GLU A 67 21.64 -0.55 14.51
CA GLU A 67 23.11 -0.60 14.35
C GLU A 67 23.86 -0.20 15.64
N LYS A 68 23.24 0.58 16.51
CA LYS A 68 23.80 0.93 17.82
C LYS A 68 23.85 -0.28 18.74
N GLU A 69 22.87 -1.17 18.67
CA GLU A 69 22.81 -2.42 19.42
C GLU A 69 23.62 -3.53 18.75
N HIS A 70 23.74 -3.48 17.41
CA HIS A 70 24.40 -4.46 16.54
C HIS A 70 25.55 -3.78 15.75
N PRO A 71 26.67 -3.40 16.42
CA PRO A 71 27.73 -2.61 15.77
C PRO A 71 28.50 -3.35 14.68
N ASP A 72 28.29 -4.65 14.57
CA ASP A 72 28.84 -5.54 13.53
C ASP A 72 27.96 -5.65 12.29
N VAL A 73 26.80 -4.97 12.26
CA VAL A 73 25.88 -4.90 11.11
C VAL A 73 25.91 -3.51 10.50
N SER A 74 25.66 -3.42 9.21
CA SER A 74 25.43 -2.16 8.49
C SER A 74 24.34 -2.35 7.46
N ILE A 75 23.33 -1.47 7.47
CA ILE A 75 22.12 -1.60 6.65
C ILE A 75 22.02 -0.43 5.66
N GLU A 76 21.76 -0.74 4.39
CA GLU A 76 21.55 0.25 3.33
C GLU A 76 20.07 0.31 2.92
N VAL A 77 19.51 1.53 2.86
CA VAL A 77 18.15 1.74 2.35
C VAL A 77 18.16 1.77 0.83
N GLN A 78 17.38 0.91 0.21
CA GLN A 78 17.13 0.89 -1.23
C GLN A 78 15.72 1.44 -1.52
N LEU A 79 15.65 2.70 -1.94
CA LEU A 79 14.40 3.34 -2.30
C LEU A 79 14.05 3.08 -3.76
N THR A 80 12.86 2.58 -4.01
CA THR A 80 12.23 2.52 -5.33
C THR A 80 10.82 3.06 -5.23
N PRO A 81 10.51 4.23 -5.82
CA PRO A 81 9.16 4.80 -5.76
C PRO A 81 8.10 3.84 -6.26
N TYR A 82 6.93 3.87 -5.63
CA TYR A 82 5.81 2.97 -5.95
C TYR A 82 5.19 3.20 -7.34
N LYS A 83 5.45 4.32 -7.96
CA LYS A 83 4.79 4.78 -9.19
C LYS A 83 4.65 3.67 -10.23
N GLY A 84 3.40 3.38 -10.64
CA GLY A 84 3.10 2.37 -11.67
C GLY A 84 3.54 0.94 -11.33
N GLY A 85 3.72 0.61 -10.06
CA GLY A 85 4.16 -0.73 -9.63
C GLY A 85 5.66 -0.99 -9.85
N GLU A 86 6.46 0.07 -10.05
CA GLU A 86 7.91 -0.05 -10.33
C GLU A 86 8.65 -0.78 -9.20
N TYR A 87 8.26 -0.57 -7.95
CA TYR A 87 8.82 -1.27 -6.80
C TYR A 87 8.72 -2.79 -6.95
N TRP A 88 7.53 -3.31 -7.26
CA TRP A 88 7.29 -4.74 -7.43
C TRP A 88 8.07 -5.32 -8.61
N THR A 89 8.03 -4.64 -9.75
CA THR A 89 8.76 -5.05 -10.96
C THR A 89 10.27 -5.17 -10.69
N LYS A 90 10.85 -4.19 -9.97
CA LYS A 90 12.28 -4.22 -9.61
C LYS A 90 12.61 -5.31 -8.61
N LEU A 91 11.77 -5.49 -7.58
CA LEU A 91 11.96 -6.52 -6.56
C LEU A 91 11.92 -7.92 -7.18
N GLU A 92 10.94 -8.20 -8.04
CA GLU A 92 10.79 -9.47 -8.74
C GLU A 92 11.95 -9.76 -9.68
N ALA A 93 12.39 -8.77 -10.45
CA ALA A 93 13.56 -8.89 -11.31
C ALA A 93 14.84 -9.16 -10.50
N ALA A 94 15.03 -8.47 -9.37
CA ALA A 94 16.16 -8.65 -8.49
C ALA A 94 16.14 -10.05 -7.82
N ALA A 95 14.97 -10.52 -7.38
CA ALA A 95 14.78 -11.85 -6.81
C ALA A 95 15.11 -12.95 -7.83
N THR A 96 14.61 -12.80 -9.07
CA THR A 96 14.94 -13.73 -10.18
C THR A 96 16.44 -13.76 -10.47
N GLY A 97 17.13 -12.62 -10.33
CA GLY A 97 18.58 -12.50 -10.50
C GLY A 97 19.41 -12.93 -9.27
N GLY A 98 18.79 -13.38 -8.19
CA GLY A 98 19.47 -13.75 -6.94
C GLY A 98 20.11 -12.55 -6.21
N LYS A 99 19.55 -11.33 -6.39
CA LYS A 99 20.10 -10.06 -5.89
C LYS A 99 19.01 -9.18 -5.24
N ALA A 100 17.91 -9.79 -4.77
CA ALA A 100 16.90 -9.03 -4.05
C ALA A 100 17.48 -8.47 -2.74
N PRO A 101 16.95 -7.33 -2.25
CA PRO A 101 17.28 -6.81 -0.94
C PRO A 101 17.07 -7.85 0.16
N ASP A 102 17.92 -7.83 1.21
CA ASP A 102 17.84 -8.81 2.31
C ASP A 102 16.53 -8.72 3.06
N VAL A 103 16.05 -7.49 3.31
CA VAL A 103 14.74 -7.19 3.90
C VAL A 103 13.99 -6.25 2.95
N PHE A 104 12.68 -6.43 2.83
CA PHE A 104 11.86 -5.60 1.96
C PHE A 104 10.44 -5.43 2.48
N TRP A 105 9.82 -4.32 2.14
CA TRP A 105 8.41 -4.10 2.40
C TRP A 105 7.54 -4.97 1.49
N VAL A 106 6.52 -5.57 2.06
CA VAL A 106 5.54 -6.34 1.33
C VAL A 106 4.13 -6.00 1.80
N ASN A 107 3.18 -5.94 0.88
CA ASN A 107 1.76 -5.91 1.21
C ASN A 107 1.12 -7.29 1.04
N VAL A 108 -0.08 -7.44 1.58
CA VAL A 108 -0.80 -8.72 1.57
C VAL A 108 -1.10 -9.22 0.15
N LEU A 109 -1.23 -8.32 -0.84
CA LEU A 109 -1.61 -8.66 -2.22
C LEU A 109 -0.53 -9.46 -2.96
N HIS A 110 0.74 -9.30 -2.56
CA HIS A 110 1.89 -9.98 -3.17
C HIS A 110 2.36 -11.20 -2.38
N THR A 111 1.82 -11.41 -1.16
CA THR A 111 2.31 -12.46 -0.26
C THR A 111 2.23 -13.85 -0.87
N ASP A 112 1.11 -14.23 -1.49
CA ASP A 112 0.93 -15.57 -2.06
C ASP A 112 1.94 -15.85 -3.18
N SER A 113 2.04 -14.94 -4.15
CA SER A 113 2.96 -15.09 -5.29
C SER A 113 4.43 -15.11 -4.85
N TYR A 114 4.80 -14.36 -3.83
CA TYR A 114 6.18 -14.30 -3.33
C TYR A 114 6.55 -15.50 -2.48
N VAL A 115 5.60 -16.06 -1.73
CA VAL A 115 5.81 -17.32 -1.00
C VAL A 115 5.95 -18.48 -2.00
N GLU A 116 5.05 -18.61 -2.98
CA GLU A 116 5.13 -19.65 -4.02
C GLU A 116 6.36 -19.52 -4.91
N GLY A 117 6.76 -18.28 -5.22
CA GLY A 117 7.97 -17.98 -5.96
C GLY A 117 9.28 -18.21 -5.19
N GLY A 118 9.20 -18.58 -3.90
CA GLY A 118 10.38 -18.78 -3.04
C GLY A 118 11.17 -17.50 -2.81
N ILE A 119 10.49 -16.34 -2.84
CA ILE A 119 11.12 -15.02 -2.60
C ILE A 119 11.18 -14.73 -1.10
N MET A 120 10.12 -15.07 -0.36
CA MET A 120 10.00 -14.80 1.08
C MET A 120 10.51 -15.98 1.91
N ALA A 121 11.35 -15.70 2.89
CA ALA A 121 11.83 -16.66 3.87
C ALA A 121 10.74 -17.04 4.89
N ASP A 122 10.77 -18.28 5.35
CA ASP A 122 9.96 -18.76 6.48
C ASP A 122 10.48 -18.17 7.81
N LEU A 123 9.74 -17.28 8.43
CA LEU A 123 10.06 -16.62 9.69
C LEU A 123 9.36 -17.25 10.90
N THR A 124 8.70 -18.39 10.73
CA THR A 124 7.84 -19.02 11.75
C THR A 124 8.56 -19.22 13.08
N ASP A 125 9.77 -19.76 13.07
CA ASP A 125 10.51 -20.05 14.30
C ASP A 125 11.05 -18.79 14.99
N ALA A 126 11.38 -17.75 14.21
CA ALA A 126 11.80 -16.46 14.75
C ALA A 126 10.61 -15.73 15.41
N ILE A 127 9.46 -15.70 14.73
CA ILE A 127 8.21 -15.12 15.25
C ILE A 127 7.71 -15.86 16.49
N LYS A 128 7.82 -17.19 16.56
CA LYS A 128 7.46 -17.96 17.76
C LYS A 128 8.30 -17.63 18.99
N LYS A 129 9.54 -17.22 18.79
CA LYS A 129 10.47 -16.84 19.87
C LYS A 129 10.35 -15.37 20.28
N SER A 130 9.66 -14.56 19.50
CA SER A 130 9.39 -13.14 19.77
C SER A 130 8.09 -12.95 20.54
N ASP A 131 7.78 -11.72 20.89
CA ASP A 131 6.53 -11.30 21.55
C ASP A 131 5.44 -10.83 20.56
N ILE A 132 5.64 -11.05 19.25
CA ILE A 132 4.73 -10.59 18.20
C ILE A 132 3.31 -11.09 18.42
N LYS A 133 3.14 -12.36 18.76
CA LYS A 133 1.80 -12.96 18.93
C LYS A 133 0.99 -12.33 20.05
N ASP A 134 1.64 -11.80 21.06
CA ASP A 134 0.98 -11.23 22.24
C ASP A 134 0.71 -9.72 22.07
N ASN A 135 1.40 -9.05 21.14
CA ASN A 135 1.42 -7.61 21.06
C ASN A 135 0.95 -7.03 19.72
N PHE A 136 0.57 -7.88 18.76
CA PHE A 136 0.08 -7.45 17.45
C PHE A 136 -1.33 -7.99 17.18
N PRO A 137 -2.19 -7.27 16.44
CA PRO A 137 -3.47 -7.78 16.00
C PRO A 137 -3.31 -9.08 15.20
N GLU A 138 -4.07 -10.12 15.57
CA GLU A 138 -4.04 -11.41 14.88
C GLU A 138 -4.32 -11.27 13.37
N SER A 139 -5.23 -10.35 13.01
CA SER A 139 -5.56 -10.06 11.62
C SER A 139 -4.35 -9.60 10.80
N LEU A 140 -3.46 -8.77 11.39
CA LEU A 140 -2.24 -8.31 10.72
C LEU A 140 -1.19 -9.42 10.60
N ILE A 141 -1.06 -10.27 11.63
CA ILE A 141 -0.18 -11.45 11.57
C ILE A 141 -0.64 -12.39 10.46
N ASN A 142 -1.95 -12.68 10.40
CA ASN A 142 -2.55 -13.63 9.46
C ASN A 142 -2.45 -13.17 7.99
N ASN A 143 -2.25 -11.89 7.72
CA ASN A 143 -1.96 -11.38 6.37
C ASN A 143 -0.75 -12.08 5.72
N TYR A 144 0.21 -12.53 6.54
CA TYR A 144 1.48 -13.12 6.08
C TYR A 144 1.63 -14.60 6.44
N VAL A 145 0.53 -15.27 6.82
CA VAL A 145 0.52 -16.71 7.11
C VAL A 145 0.05 -17.48 5.88
N ARG A 146 0.87 -18.46 5.45
CA ARG A 146 0.51 -19.42 4.39
C ARG A 146 0.89 -20.82 4.84
N ASP A 147 -0.01 -21.77 4.72
CA ASP A 147 0.18 -23.17 5.14
C ASP A 147 0.70 -23.31 6.59
N GLY A 148 0.22 -22.45 7.48
CA GLY A 148 0.61 -22.42 8.90
C GLY A 148 2.00 -21.85 9.19
N LYS A 149 2.66 -21.25 8.19
CA LYS A 149 3.97 -20.61 8.29
C LYS A 149 3.84 -19.10 8.17
N ASN A 150 4.69 -18.37 8.90
CA ASN A 150 4.74 -16.90 8.85
C ASN A 150 5.88 -16.46 7.92
N TYR A 151 5.60 -15.55 6.99
CA TYR A 151 6.55 -15.08 5.99
C TYR A 151 6.92 -13.60 6.08
N ALA A 152 6.26 -12.83 6.93
CA ALA A 152 6.66 -11.46 7.23
C ALA A 152 6.28 -11.06 8.64
N VAL A 153 6.96 -10.04 9.15
CA VAL A 153 6.66 -9.35 10.42
C VAL A 153 5.75 -8.16 10.09
N PRO A 154 4.57 -8.02 10.72
CA PRO A 154 3.74 -6.84 10.52
C PRO A 154 4.49 -5.56 10.87
N LYS A 155 4.47 -4.57 9.97
CA LYS A 155 5.13 -3.27 10.13
C LYS A 155 4.17 -2.22 10.67
N ASP A 156 3.08 -2.05 9.97
CA ASP A 156 2.07 -1.02 10.18
C ASP A 156 0.70 -1.50 9.72
N PHE A 157 -0.26 -0.65 9.89
CA PHE A 157 -1.52 -0.72 9.17
C PHE A 157 -1.96 0.68 8.77
N ASP A 158 -2.88 0.76 7.84
CA ASP A 158 -3.58 1.98 7.46
C ASP A 158 -5.10 1.80 7.55
N THR A 159 -5.77 2.89 7.80
CA THR A 159 -7.20 3.10 7.71
C THR A 159 -7.43 4.42 7.00
N ASN A 160 -8.68 4.83 6.81
CA ASN A 160 -9.03 6.00 6.03
C ASN A 160 -9.75 7.04 6.88
N ALA A 161 -9.61 8.32 6.52
CA ALA A 161 -10.31 9.44 7.11
C ALA A 161 -10.78 10.41 6.03
N LEU A 162 -11.73 11.28 6.37
CA LEU A 162 -12.18 12.37 5.50
C LEU A 162 -11.38 13.64 5.81
N TRP A 163 -10.60 14.11 4.85
CA TRP A 163 -9.94 15.41 4.88
C TRP A 163 -10.78 16.45 4.17
N TYR A 164 -10.71 17.70 4.66
CA TYR A 164 -11.42 18.80 4.05
C TYR A 164 -10.62 20.11 4.10
N ASN A 165 -10.86 20.97 3.13
CA ASN A 165 -10.22 22.28 3.01
C ASN A 165 -11.09 23.37 3.62
N LYS A 166 -10.73 23.84 4.82
CA LYS A 166 -11.46 24.87 5.58
C LYS A 166 -11.68 26.16 4.79
N GLU A 167 -10.67 26.58 4.02
CA GLU A 167 -10.75 27.82 3.24
C GLU A 167 -11.86 27.76 2.17
N LEU A 168 -12.04 26.59 1.54
CA LEU A 168 -13.12 26.40 0.54
C LEU A 168 -14.50 26.36 1.21
N PHE A 169 -14.61 25.74 2.39
CA PHE A 169 -15.83 25.75 3.18
C PHE A 169 -16.20 27.14 3.68
N ASP A 170 -15.23 27.90 4.22
CA ASP A 170 -15.43 29.28 4.70
C ASP A 170 -15.90 30.21 3.57
N LYS A 171 -15.27 30.13 2.38
CA LYS A 171 -15.66 30.91 1.21
C LYS A 171 -17.06 30.57 0.71
N ALA A 172 -17.44 29.31 0.82
CA ALA A 172 -18.76 28.83 0.43
C ALA A 172 -19.85 29.12 1.49
N GLY A 173 -19.46 29.43 2.72
CA GLY A 173 -20.39 29.59 3.85
C GLY A 173 -21.05 28.28 4.27
N VAL A 174 -20.41 27.14 4.01
CA VAL A 174 -20.89 25.80 4.34
C VAL A 174 -20.23 25.33 5.64
N SER A 175 -20.99 24.70 6.54
CA SER A 175 -20.45 24.15 7.79
C SER A 175 -19.48 23.00 7.53
N TYR A 176 -18.44 22.89 8.38
CA TYR A 176 -17.43 21.83 8.27
C TYR A 176 -18.02 20.42 8.47
N PRO A 177 -17.38 19.38 7.91
CA PRO A 177 -17.65 17.98 8.25
C PRO A 177 -17.45 17.70 9.73
N THR A 178 -18.16 16.68 10.27
CA THR A 178 -18.10 16.25 11.67
C THR A 178 -17.96 14.72 11.76
N ASN A 179 -17.51 14.20 12.92
CA ASN A 179 -17.28 12.76 13.13
C ASN A 179 -18.57 11.93 13.13
N ASP A 180 -19.73 12.53 13.33
CA ASP A 180 -21.04 11.86 13.36
C ASP A 180 -21.79 11.90 12.02
N MET A 181 -21.15 12.41 10.98
CA MET A 181 -21.74 12.58 9.64
C MET A 181 -22.10 11.25 9.01
N SER A 182 -23.26 11.20 8.33
CA SER A 182 -23.63 10.09 7.45
C SER A 182 -23.15 10.32 6.01
N TYR A 183 -23.24 9.28 5.19
CA TYR A 183 -23.01 9.40 3.73
C TYR A 183 -23.99 10.40 3.08
N ASP A 184 -25.24 10.40 3.51
CA ASP A 184 -26.23 11.36 2.98
C ASP A 184 -25.85 12.79 3.37
N ASP A 185 -25.28 13.02 4.55
CA ASP A 185 -24.76 14.33 4.95
C ASP A 185 -23.53 14.71 4.12
N LEU A 186 -22.65 13.76 3.77
CA LEU A 186 -21.53 14.01 2.86
C LEU A 186 -22.02 14.48 1.49
N VAL A 187 -23.02 13.78 0.93
CA VAL A 187 -23.63 14.16 -0.35
C VAL A 187 -24.28 15.53 -0.26
N ALA A 188 -25.05 15.80 0.81
CA ALA A 188 -25.71 17.09 1.02
C ALA A 188 -24.68 18.24 1.11
N LYS A 189 -23.57 18.04 1.87
CA LYS A 189 -22.48 19.01 1.94
C LYS A 189 -21.82 19.24 0.57
N ALA A 190 -21.60 18.20 -0.20
CA ALA A 190 -21.04 18.32 -1.54
C ALA A 190 -21.99 19.11 -2.47
N GLU A 191 -23.31 18.89 -2.36
CA GLU A 191 -24.33 19.67 -3.10
C GLU A 191 -24.38 21.13 -2.64
N GLU A 192 -24.28 21.41 -1.34
CA GLU A 192 -24.21 22.77 -0.78
C GLU A 192 -22.98 23.52 -1.30
N LEU A 193 -21.79 22.90 -1.28
CA LEU A 193 -20.55 23.47 -1.82
C LEU A 193 -20.66 23.79 -3.31
N LYS A 194 -21.20 22.86 -4.11
CA LYS A 194 -21.45 23.07 -5.53
C LYS A 194 -22.40 24.23 -5.76
N LYS A 195 -23.51 24.30 -5.02
CA LYS A 195 -24.52 25.37 -5.12
C LYS A 195 -23.97 26.74 -4.70
N ALA A 196 -23.09 26.78 -3.72
CA ALA A 196 -22.43 28.02 -3.27
C ALA A 196 -21.48 28.62 -4.31
N GLY A 197 -21.06 27.84 -5.31
CA GLY A 197 -20.20 28.27 -6.41
C GLY A 197 -18.72 28.18 -6.05
N LEU A 198 -18.19 26.97 -6.05
CA LEU A 198 -16.75 26.76 -5.95
C LEU A 198 -16.03 27.39 -7.17
N PRO A 199 -14.74 27.78 -7.04
CA PRO A 199 -13.96 28.26 -8.16
C PRO A 199 -13.94 27.27 -9.34
N ASP A 200 -13.72 27.77 -10.55
CA ASP A 200 -13.60 26.92 -11.75
C ASP A 200 -12.50 25.86 -11.57
N GLY A 201 -12.81 24.62 -11.89
CA GLY A 201 -11.87 23.48 -11.74
C GLY A 201 -11.75 22.96 -10.30
N VAL A 202 -12.55 23.47 -9.35
CA VAL A 202 -12.63 22.97 -7.98
C VAL A 202 -13.91 22.18 -7.79
N TYR A 203 -13.79 21.00 -7.20
CA TYR A 203 -14.90 20.08 -6.98
C TYR A 203 -15.17 19.87 -5.50
N PRO A 204 -16.43 19.57 -5.11
CA PRO A 204 -16.77 19.29 -3.72
C PRO A 204 -16.06 18.07 -3.14
N PHE A 205 -15.91 17.00 -3.91
CA PHE A 205 -15.39 15.71 -3.47
C PHE A 205 -14.69 14.98 -4.62
N ALA A 206 -14.02 13.85 -4.36
CA ALA A 206 -13.46 12.95 -5.37
C ALA A 206 -14.09 11.56 -5.26
N CYS A 207 -14.41 10.94 -6.40
CA CYS A 207 -14.91 9.57 -6.49
C CYS A 207 -14.07 8.75 -7.48
N PRO A 208 -12.82 8.41 -7.14
CA PRO A 208 -11.97 7.55 -7.98
C PRO A 208 -12.44 6.10 -7.94
N VAL A 209 -11.96 5.30 -8.89
CA VAL A 209 -12.05 3.84 -8.80
C VAL A 209 -10.96 3.36 -7.86
N ASP A 210 -11.27 3.30 -6.58
CA ASP A 210 -10.36 2.79 -5.56
C ASP A 210 -11.12 1.96 -4.53
N PHE A 211 -10.65 0.72 -4.33
CA PHE A 211 -11.32 -0.24 -3.46
C PHE A 211 -11.09 0.07 -1.98
N GLN A 212 -9.85 0.30 -1.56
CA GLN A 212 -9.48 0.40 -0.16
C GLN A 212 -9.99 1.69 0.48
N THR A 213 -9.85 2.82 -0.21
CA THR A 213 -10.14 4.14 0.35
C THR A 213 -11.58 4.57 0.12
N TRP A 214 -12.27 4.04 -0.93
CA TRP A 214 -13.63 4.44 -1.28
C TRP A 214 -14.65 3.32 -1.20
N TYR A 215 -14.77 2.44 -2.22
CA TYR A 215 -15.99 1.66 -2.33
C TYR A 215 -16.08 0.39 -1.48
N TYR A 216 -15.00 -0.20 -1.00
CA TYR A 216 -15.12 -1.34 -0.09
C TYR A 216 -15.80 -0.98 1.23
N GLN A 217 -15.59 0.22 1.72
CA GLN A 217 -16.23 0.70 2.94
C GLN A 217 -17.76 0.73 2.79
N THR A 218 -18.25 1.29 1.68
CA THR A 218 -19.68 1.36 1.40
C THR A 218 -20.26 0.00 1.01
N VAL A 219 -19.51 -0.84 0.30
CA VAL A 219 -19.90 -2.22 0.00
C VAL A 219 -20.13 -3.01 1.29
N PHE A 220 -19.15 -3.05 2.19
CA PHE A 220 -19.28 -3.81 3.45
C PHE A 220 -20.31 -3.20 4.38
N ALA A 221 -20.41 -1.88 4.48
CA ALA A 221 -21.45 -1.22 5.25
C ALA A 221 -22.85 -1.55 4.72
N ASN A 222 -23.00 -1.69 3.41
CA ASN A 222 -24.26 -2.08 2.76
C ASN A 222 -24.58 -3.58 2.95
N GLY A 223 -23.67 -4.36 3.53
CA GLY A 223 -23.81 -5.81 3.69
C GLY A 223 -23.53 -6.59 2.42
N GLY A 224 -22.82 -5.96 1.47
CA GLY A 224 -22.22 -6.61 0.30
C GLY A 224 -20.93 -7.35 0.68
N TRP A 225 -20.33 -8.01 -0.29
CA TRP A 225 -19.12 -8.79 -0.12
C TRP A 225 -18.34 -8.88 -1.43
N ILE A 226 -17.04 -9.16 -1.37
CA ILE A 226 -16.15 -9.24 -2.52
C ILE A 226 -15.75 -10.69 -2.82
N LEU A 227 -15.27 -11.40 -1.81
CA LEU A 227 -14.89 -12.81 -1.91
C LEU A 227 -15.70 -13.63 -0.90
N SER A 228 -16.14 -14.84 -1.29
CA SER A 228 -16.70 -15.82 -0.37
C SER A 228 -15.66 -16.25 0.67
N GLU A 229 -16.11 -16.75 1.84
CA GLU A 229 -15.21 -17.23 2.91
C GLU A 229 -14.25 -18.31 2.42
N ASP A 230 -14.69 -19.20 1.52
CA ASP A 230 -13.87 -20.24 0.90
C ASP A 230 -13.05 -19.73 -0.30
N LYS A 231 -13.13 -18.44 -0.61
CA LYS A 231 -12.42 -17.75 -1.70
C LYS A 231 -12.65 -18.33 -3.10
N LYS A 232 -13.78 -18.99 -3.32
CA LYS A 232 -14.11 -19.65 -4.60
C LYS A 232 -14.98 -18.83 -5.52
N THR A 233 -15.69 -17.86 -4.98
CA THR A 233 -16.61 -17.02 -5.74
C THR A 233 -16.48 -15.56 -5.33
N SER A 234 -16.83 -14.66 -6.26
CA SER A 234 -16.87 -13.23 -6.04
C SER A 234 -18.30 -12.71 -5.89
N GLY A 235 -18.47 -11.61 -5.19
CA GLY A 235 -19.76 -11.01 -4.85
C GLY A 235 -20.20 -9.86 -5.74
N TYR A 236 -19.60 -9.68 -6.92
CA TYR A 236 -19.89 -8.49 -7.75
C TYR A 236 -21.31 -8.44 -8.32
N ASP A 237 -22.01 -9.56 -8.45
CA ASP A 237 -23.40 -9.60 -8.87
C ASP A 237 -24.42 -9.45 -7.72
N ASP A 238 -23.95 -9.37 -6.48
CA ASP A 238 -24.81 -9.10 -5.33
C ASP A 238 -25.35 -7.66 -5.39
N PRO A 239 -26.67 -7.43 -5.31
CA PRO A 239 -27.25 -6.08 -5.34
C PRO A 239 -26.73 -5.17 -4.21
N LYS A 240 -26.34 -5.72 -3.07
CA LYS A 240 -25.74 -4.94 -1.96
C LYS A 240 -24.34 -4.48 -2.30
N THR A 241 -23.53 -5.33 -2.95
CA THR A 241 -22.21 -4.95 -3.46
C THR A 241 -22.34 -3.84 -4.49
N GLN A 242 -23.23 -4.02 -5.48
CA GLN A 242 -23.48 -3.01 -6.50
C GLN A 242 -23.99 -1.70 -5.89
N GLY A 243 -24.90 -1.76 -4.91
CA GLY A 243 -25.41 -0.55 -4.22
C GLY A 243 -24.33 0.23 -3.49
N GLY A 244 -23.34 -0.49 -2.89
CA GLY A 244 -22.19 0.14 -2.25
C GLY A 244 -21.21 0.80 -3.23
N ILE A 245 -21.20 0.39 -4.50
CA ILE A 245 -20.39 1.01 -5.56
C ILE A 245 -21.18 2.14 -6.24
N GLN A 246 -22.47 1.93 -6.51
CA GLN A 246 -23.34 2.86 -7.26
C GLN A 246 -23.36 4.25 -6.62
N CYS A 247 -23.35 4.33 -5.31
CA CYS A 247 -23.39 5.60 -4.59
C CYS A 247 -22.29 6.59 -5.02
N TRP A 248 -21.11 6.10 -5.39
CA TRP A 248 -20.01 6.95 -5.88
C TRP A 248 -20.22 7.38 -7.32
N ILE A 249 -20.77 6.51 -8.17
CA ILE A 249 -21.17 6.85 -9.55
C ILE A 249 -22.25 7.94 -9.53
N ASP A 250 -23.22 7.82 -8.62
CA ASP A 250 -24.30 8.82 -8.46
C ASP A 250 -23.74 10.22 -8.10
N MET A 251 -22.65 10.29 -7.31
CA MET A 251 -21.97 11.55 -7.03
C MET A 251 -21.28 12.13 -8.28
N ILE A 252 -20.68 11.29 -9.12
CA ILE A 252 -20.08 11.71 -10.39
C ILE A 252 -21.19 12.26 -11.31
N ASP A 253 -22.30 11.55 -11.47
CA ASP A 253 -23.42 11.94 -12.33
C ASP A 253 -24.06 13.27 -11.86
N LYS A 254 -24.08 13.52 -10.55
CA LYS A 254 -24.49 14.82 -9.98
C LYS A 254 -23.45 15.93 -10.21
N GLY A 255 -22.27 15.61 -10.77
CA GLY A 255 -21.17 16.55 -10.97
C GLY A 255 -20.58 17.07 -9.67
N LEU A 256 -20.55 16.23 -8.63
CA LEU A 256 -19.93 16.53 -7.33
C LEU A 256 -18.45 16.12 -7.28
N SER A 257 -18.00 15.36 -8.28
CA SER A 257 -16.63 14.85 -8.42
C SER A 257 -16.08 15.20 -9.80
N PRO A 258 -14.76 15.34 -9.96
CA PRO A 258 -14.12 15.29 -11.27
C PRO A 258 -14.51 14.02 -12.03
N SER A 259 -14.35 14.03 -13.34
CA SER A 259 -14.58 12.82 -14.15
C SER A 259 -13.59 11.70 -13.73
N SER A 260 -14.02 10.46 -13.91
CA SER A 260 -13.20 9.28 -13.64
C SER A 260 -11.85 9.33 -14.40
N SER A 261 -11.83 9.86 -15.64
CA SER A 261 -10.60 10.06 -16.42
C SER A 261 -9.66 11.10 -15.82
N ALA A 262 -10.18 12.23 -15.33
CA ALA A 262 -9.36 13.26 -14.68
C ALA A 262 -8.75 12.74 -13.37
N LEU A 263 -9.52 11.97 -12.59
CA LEU A 263 -9.03 11.32 -11.38
C LEU A 263 -7.97 10.24 -11.66
N ALA A 264 -8.11 9.49 -12.76
CA ALA A 264 -7.11 8.51 -13.17
C ALA A 264 -5.79 9.16 -13.65
N GLU A 265 -5.86 10.36 -14.24
CA GLU A 265 -4.67 11.10 -14.71
C GLU A 265 -3.91 11.78 -13.58
N THR A 266 -4.60 12.50 -12.71
CA THR A 266 -3.97 13.35 -11.68
C THR A 266 -3.92 12.67 -10.30
N GLY A 267 -4.94 11.89 -9.96
CA GLY A 267 -5.13 11.33 -8.63
C GLY A 267 -5.82 12.29 -7.66
N PRO A 268 -6.68 11.75 -6.76
CA PRO A 268 -7.45 12.56 -5.83
C PRO A 268 -6.57 13.31 -4.81
N ASP A 269 -5.50 12.68 -4.33
CA ASP A 269 -4.59 13.30 -3.36
C ASP A 269 -3.88 14.51 -3.95
N ALA A 270 -3.31 14.40 -5.15
CA ALA A 270 -2.67 15.52 -5.83
C ALA A 270 -3.64 16.66 -6.15
N MET A 271 -4.90 16.34 -6.50
CA MET A 271 -5.94 17.34 -6.68
C MET A 271 -6.31 18.04 -5.35
N PHE A 272 -6.36 17.31 -4.25
CA PHE A 272 -6.62 17.89 -2.93
C PHE A 272 -5.47 18.80 -2.49
N GLU A 273 -4.23 18.37 -2.65
CA GLU A 273 -3.03 19.16 -2.37
C GLU A 273 -2.96 20.43 -3.25
N GLY A 274 -3.42 20.32 -4.49
CA GLY A 274 -3.55 21.46 -5.42
C GLY A 274 -4.72 22.39 -5.11
N GLY A 275 -5.54 22.12 -4.08
CA GLY A 275 -6.74 22.90 -3.73
C GLY A 275 -7.89 22.76 -4.72
N GLN A 276 -7.90 21.70 -5.52
CA GLN A 276 -8.94 21.41 -6.51
C GLN A 276 -10.10 20.56 -5.94
N LEU A 277 -9.98 20.10 -4.69
CA LEU A 277 -11.01 19.37 -3.95
C LEU A 277 -11.31 20.05 -2.63
N ALA A 278 -12.58 20.18 -2.29
CA ALA A 278 -13.01 20.66 -0.97
C ALA A 278 -12.95 19.55 0.08
N MET A 279 -13.20 18.31 -0.31
CA MET A 279 -13.13 17.13 0.53
C MET A 279 -12.45 15.97 -0.23
N ASN A 280 -11.73 15.12 0.50
CA ASN A 280 -11.09 13.91 -0.04
C ASN A 280 -11.01 12.81 1.03
N PHE A 281 -11.23 11.57 0.67
CA PHE A 281 -10.83 10.45 1.53
C PHE A 281 -9.34 10.19 1.34
N ALA A 282 -8.66 9.90 2.45
CA ALA A 282 -7.24 9.57 2.38
C ALA A 282 -6.86 8.54 3.44
N GLY A 283 -6.01 7.61 3.07
CA GLY A 283 -5.39 6.68 4.00
C GLY A 283 -4.41 7.36 4.94
N SER A 284 -4.15 6.76 6.10
CA SER A 284 -3.22 7.30 7.09
C SER A 284 -1.80 7.51 6.54
N TYR A 285 -1.43 6.78 5.48
CA TYR A 285 -0.16 6.94 4.76
C TYR A 285 -0.01 8.30 4.06
N MET A 286 -1.11 9.03 3.81
CA MET A 286 -1.09 10.39 3.25
C MET A 286 -0.87 11.48 4.30
N VAL A 287 -0.95 11.16 5.60
CA VAL A 287 -0.75 12.15 6.66
C VAL A 287 0.58 12.89 6.54
N PRO A 288 1.74 12.23 6.35
CA PRO A 288 3.01 12.94 6.21
C PRO A 288 3.04 13.90 5.01
N GLU A 289 2.36 13.55 3.91
CA GLU A 289 2.25 14.40 2.72
C GLU A 289 1.46 15.68 3.05
N TYR A 290 0.26 15.50 3.61
CA TYR A 290 -0.65 16.61 3.88
C TYR A 290 -0.15 17.57 4.97
N VAL A 291 0.40 17.03 6.08
CA VAL A 291 0.82 17.85 7.22
C VAL A 291 2.11 18.64 6.95
N ASN A 292 2.91 18.20 5.99
CA ASN A 292 4.15 18.85 5.59
C ASN A 292 4.03 19.70 4.31
N ASN A 293 2.86 19.72 3.67
CA ASN A 293 2.64 20.49 2.46
C ASN A 293 2.31 21.96 2.80
N ASP A 294 3.25 22.87 2.57
CA ASP A 294 3.10 24.29 2.87
C ASP A 294 1.90 24.95 2.17
N SER A 295 1.42 24.39 1.07
CA SER A 295 0.29 24.92 0.30
C SER A 295 -1.06 24.71 0.99
N ILE A 296 -1.22 23.61 1.76
CA ILE A 296 -2.50 23.21 2.35
C ILE A 296 -2.49 23.01 3.87
N LYS A 297 -1.35 22.73 4.50
CA LYS A 297 -1.25 22.34 5.92
C LYS A 297 -1.98 23.24 6.91
N ASP A 298 -2.12 24.55 6.62
CA ASP A 298 -2.83 25.51 7.48
C ASP A 298 -4.33 25.61 7.16
N LYS A 299 -4.76 25.02 6.05
CA LYS A 299 -6.11 25.16 5.51
C LYS A 299 -6.95 23.90 5.68
N ILE A 300 -6.35 22.78 6.05
CA ILE A 300 -7.04 21.49 6.10
C ILE A 300 -7.33 21.03 7.53
N ALA A 301 -8.24 20.09 7.65
CA ALA A 301 -8.50 19.30 8.84
C ALA A 301 -9.07 17.94 8.44
N CYS A 302 -9.14 16.99 9.36
CA CYS A 302 -9.72 15.67 9.12
C CYS A 302 -10.78 15.32 10.15
N VAL A 303 -11.69 14.45 9.74
CA VAL A 303 -12.72 13.83 10.56
C VAL A 303 -12.83 12.36 10.20
N GLU A 304 -13.53 11.58 11.01
CA GLU A 304 -13.82 10.17 10.71
C GLU A 304 -14.59 10.03 9.39
N LEU A 305 -14.52 8.85 8.77
CA LEU A 305 -15.36 8.54 7.61
C LEU A 305 -16.84 8.61 7.98
N PRO A 306 -17.71 9.04 7.05
CA PRO A 306 -19.14 9.05 7.27
C PRO A 306 -19.70 7.63 7.46
N THR A 307 -20.78 7.51 8.26
CA THR A 307 -21.52 6.26 8.36
C THR A 307 -22.29 5.99 7.06
N PHE A 308 -22.28 4.73 6.62
CA PHE A 308 -23.12 4.28 5.52
C PHE A 308 -24.16 3.27 6.05
N ASN A 309 -25.45 3.51 5.77
CA ASN A 309 -26.55 2.70 6.31
C ASN A 309 -26.47 2.48 7.82
N GLY A 310 -26.08 3.53 8.56
CA GLY A 310 -25.95 3.49 10.02
C GLY A 310 -24.75 2.69 10.55
N LYS A 311 -23.86 2.26 9.67
CA LYS A 311 -22.63 1.57 10.06
C LYS A 311 -21.41 2.45 9.79
N LYS A 312 -20.52 2.54 10.76
CA LYS A 312 -19.21 3.13 10.59
C LYS A 312 -18.24 1.99 10.25
N THR A 313 -17.71 2.04 9.04
CA THR A 313 -16.82 1.00 8.51
C THR A 313 -15.56 1.65 7.97
N ASN A 314 -14.49 0.90 7.98
CA ASN A 314 -13.22 1.30 7.37
C ASN A 314 -12.59 0.06 6.72
N CYS A 315 -11.71 0.23 5.77
CA CYS A 315 -10.82 -0.82 5.33
C CYS A 315 -9.51 -0.74 6.09
N ILE A 316 -9.01 -1.88 6.54
CA ILE A 316 -7.68 -1.99 7.13
C ILE A 316 -6.77 -2.77 6.19
N ASN A 317 -5.62 -2.21 5.92
CA ASN A 317 -4.52 -2.84 5.21
C ASN A 317 -3.25 -2.58 5.99
N GLY A 318 -2.16 -3.26 5.66
CA GLY A 318 -0.89 -3.04 6.33
C GLY A 318 0.26 -3.60 5.52
N LEU A 319 1.45 -3.20 5.93
CA LEU A 319 2.69 -3.68 5.36
C LEU A 319 3.39 -4.64 6.32
N GLY A 320 4.23 -5.50 5.75
CA GLY A 320 5.12 -6.37 6.49
C GLY A 320 6.57 -6.16 6.07
N TYR A 321 7.48 -6.51 6.97
CA TYR A 321 8.88 -6.72 6.68
C TYR A 321 9.09 -8.19 6.34
N ALA A 322 9.42 -8.47 5.08
CA ALA A 322 9.78 -9.81 4.62
C ALA A 322 11.30 -9.92 4.47
N VAL A 323 11.81 -11.13 4.63
CA VAL A 323 13.23 -11.46 4.42
C VAL A 323 13.35 -12.24 3.10
N TYR A 324 14.36 -11.90 2.30
CA TYR A 324 14.63 -12.62 1.06
C TYR A 324 15.17 -14.02 1.33
N GLU A 325 14.53 -15.06 0.80
CA GLU A 325 14.95 -16.45 0.98
C GLU A 325 16.38 -16.71 0.47
N GLY A 326 16.77 -16.06 -0.61
CA GLY A 326 18.11 -16.15 -1.21
C GLY A 326 19.17 -15.25 -0.57
N SER A 327 18.87 -14.54 0.54
CA SER A 327 19.85 -13.69 1.23
C SER A 327 21.04 -14.51 1.72
N LYS A 328 22.24 -14.00 1.52
CA LYS A 328 23.47 -14.60 2.05
C LYS A 328 23.66 -14.35 3.55
N ASN A 329 22.94 -13.31 4.07
CA ASN A 329 22.94 -12.90 5.47
C ASN A 329 21.57 -13.15 6.11
N LYS A 330 20.86 -14.23 5.72
CA LYS A 330 19.46 -14.48 6.11
C LYS A 330 19.24 -14.48 7.63
N GLU A 331 20.18 -14.99 8.42
CA GLU A 331 20.08 -14.97 9.88
C GLU A 331 20.07 -13.53 10.41
N ALA A 332 21.02 -12.68 10.00
CA ALA A 332 21.07 -11.28 10.40
C ALA A 332 19.88 -10.47 9.87
N ALA A 333 19.41 -10.75 8.64
CA ALA A 333 18.23 -10.14 8.07
C ALA A 333 16.95 -10.51 8.86
N THR A 334 16.85 -11.77 9.31
CA THR A 334 15.75 -12.23 10.16
C THR A 334 15.78 -11.55 11.52
N ASP A 335 16.96 -11.45 12.14
CA ASP A 335 17.15 -10.76 13.42
C ASP A 335 16.72 -9.28 13.31
N PHE A 336 17.14 -8.59 12.26
CA PHE A 336 16.72 -7.22 12.00
C PHE A 336 15.21 -7.12 11.79
N ALA A 337 14.60 -8.02 10.99
CA ALA A 337 13.15 -8.02 10.78
C ALA A 337 12.36 -8.23 12.08
N ILE A 338 12.85 -9.10 12.98
CA ILE A 338 12.24 -9.31 14.30
C ILE A 338 12.47 -8.08 15.20
N TRP A 339 13.66 -7.47 15.20
CA TRP A 339 13.90 -6.24 15.95
C TRP A 339 12.96 -5.10 15.53
N LEU A 340 12.64 -5.00 14.25
CA LEU A 340 11.66 -4.03 13.74
C LEU A 340 10.25 -4.21 14.32
N SER A 341 9.94 -5.37 14.94
CA SER A 341 8.70 -5.58 15.70
C SER A 341 8.79 -5.18 17.18
N SER A 342 9.97 -4.82 17.66
CA SER A 342 10.18 -4.43 19.06
C SER A 342 9.35 -3.19 19.42
N LYS A 343 9.11 -3.00 20.72
CA LYS A 343 8.44 -1.80 21.21
C LYS A 343 9.22 -0.53 20.84
N GLU A 344 10.57 -0.56 20.93
CA GLU A 344 11.42 0.56 20.57
C GLU A 344 11.23 0.98 19.10
N ALA A 345 11.31 0.03 18.18
CA ALA A 345 11.13 0.29 16.76
C ALA A 345 9.72 0.84 16.45
N ASN A 346 8.68 0.24 17.02
CA ASN A 346 7.31 0.70 16.83
C ASN A 346 7.02 2.05 17.50
N ASP A 347 7.68 2.36 18.62
CA ASP A 347 7.59 3.68 19.26
C ASP A 347 8.27 4.78 18.40
N ILE A 348 9.41 4.47 17.78
CA ILE A 348 10.06 5.38 16.81
C ILE A 348 9.06 5.66 15.67
N GLN A 349 8.55 4.63 15.04
CA GLN A 349 7.59 4.76 13.94
C GLN A 349 6.35 5.58 14.35
N GLY A 350 5.68 5.22 15.44
CA GLY A 350 4.47 5.89 15.89
C GLY A 350 4.67 7.37 16.21
N LYS A 351 5.79 7.74 16.86
CA LYS A 351 6.12 9.14 17.20
C LYS A 351 6.36 10.02 15.98
N THR A 352 6.82 9.46 14.88
CA THR A 352 7.05 10.25 13.65
C THR A 352 5.76 10.63 12.94
N GLY A 353 4.64 9.94 13.23
CA GLY A 353 3.35 10.18 12.59
C GLY A 353 3.29 9.78 11.11
N VAL A 354 4.26 9.00 10.63
CA VAL A 354 4.32 8.59 9.21
C VAL A 354 3.52 7.32 8.91
N ALA A 355 3.29 6.47 9.92
CA ALA A 355 2.49 5.26 9.79
C ALA A 355 1.98 4.81 11.16
N ILE A 356 0.81 4.18 11.19
CA ILE A 356 0.25 3.61 12.42
C ILE A 356 1.00 2.31 12.71
N SER A 357 1.64 2.21 13.86
CA SER A 357 2.35 1.01 14.27
C SER A 357 1.45 -0.22 14.31
N ALA A 358 1.92 -1.35 13.80
CA ALA A 358 1.20 -2.61 13.95
C ALA A 358 1.16 -3.11 15.40
N ARG A 359 2.13 -2.70 16.26
CA ARG A 359 2.16 -3.07 17.67
C ARG A 359 1.13 -2.31 18.48
N ASN A 360 0.26 -3.03 19.20
CA ASN A 360 -0.88 -2.48 19.95
C ASN A 360 -0.49 -1.33 20.90
N GLU A 361 0.59 -1.50 21.67
CA GLU A 361 1.05 -0.52 22.65
C GLU A 361 1.54 0.81 22.04
N SER A 362 1.89 0.82 20.75
CA SER A 362 2.49 1.97 20.07
C SER A 362 1.50 2.70 19.12
N GLN A 363 0.29 2.18 18.91
CA GLN A 363 -0.69 2.76 17.99
C GLN A 363 -1.10 4.18 18.37
N ASP A 364 -1.31 4.43 19.66
CA ASP A 364 -1.68 5.73 20.20
C ASP A 364 -0.65 6.84 19.92
N LEU A 365 0.61 6.48 19.66
CA LEU A 365 1.65 7.46 19.38
C LEU A 365 1.43 8.17 18.04
N PHE A 366 0.89 7.45 17.05
CA PHE A 366 0.47 8.06 15.79
C PHE A 366 -0.65 9.09 16.01
N ALA A 367 -1.69 8.73 16.75
CA ALA A 367 -2.78 9.65 17.05
C ALA A 367 -2.31 10.93 17.79
N LYS A 368 -1.25 10.82 18.59
CA LYS A 368 -0.65 11.91 19.38
C LYS A 368 0.52 12.61 18.68
N SER A 369 0.86 12.23 17.44
CA SER A 369 2.00 12.79 16.72
C SER A 369 1.76 14.21 16.18
N SER A 370 0.53 14.71 16.25
CA SER A 370 0.16 16.06 15.81
C SER A 370 -0.68 16.77 16.86
N ASP A 371 -0.30 18.00 17.22
CA ASP A 371 -1.12 18.89 18.03
C ASP A 371 -2.14 19.69 17.19
N LYS A 372 -2.02 19.63 15.86
CA LYS A 372 -2.80 20.42 14.92
C LYS A 372 -3.98 19.65 14.33
N TYR A 373 -3.80 18.36 14.10
CA TYR A 373 -4.80 17.50 13.48
C TYR A 373 -5.21 16.41 14.46
N ASP A 374 -6.50 16.12 14.51
CA ASP A 374 -7.01 14.98 15.28
C ASP A 374 -6.78 13.68 14.50
N LEU A 375 -5.58 13.11 14.61
CA LEU A 375 -5.24 11.88 13.95
C LEU A 375 -5.86 10.63 14.61
N SER A 376 -6.56 10.79 15.75
CA SER A 376 -7.30 9.68 16.39
C SER A 376 -8.42 9.13 15.48
N VAL A 377 -8.89 9.94 14.53
CA VAL A 377 -9.89 9.53 13.51
C VAL A 377 -9.47 8.27 12.72
N TYR A 378 -8.16 8.02 12.59
CA TYR A 378 -7.64 6.84 11.92
C TYR A 378 -7.62 5.58 12.80
N THR A 379 -7.61 5.73 14.12
CA THR A 379 -7.57 4.61 15.07
C THR A 379 -8.91 4.34 15.76
N ALA A 380 -9.88 5.25 15.64
CA ALA A 380 -11.14 5.20 16.37
C ALA A 380 -11.99 3.95 16.09
N HIS A 381 -11.89 3.34 14.91
CA HIS A 381 -12.74 2.24 14.47
C HIS A 381 -11.97 1.04 13.92
N VAL A 382 -10.73 0.84 14.36
CA VAL A 382 -9.87 -0.28 13.92
C VAL A 382 -10.52 -1.64 14.21
N ASP A 383 -11.15 -1.80 15.36
CA ASP A 383 -11.81 -3.06 15.76
C ASP A 383 -12.99 -3.44 14.86
N SER A 384 -13.60 -2.48 14.16
CA SER A 384 -14.70 -2.69 13.22
C SER A 384 -14.27 -2.57 11.75
N ALA A 385 -12.99 -2.40 11.49
CA ALA A 385 -12.47 -2.30 10.13
C ALA A 385 -12.43 -3.67 9.44
N TYR A 386 -12.72 -3.68 8.14
CA TYR A 386 -12.66 -4.86 7.31
C TYR A 386 -11.26 -5.02 6.73
N PRO A 387 -10.63 -6.20 6.88
CA PRO A 387 -9.40 -6.49 6.16
C PRO A 387 -9.66 -6.54 4.66
N LEU A 388 -8.64 -6.25 3.85
CA LEU A 388 -8.75 -6.43 2.41
C LEU A 388 -9.08 -7.90 2.08
N PRO A 389 -10.08 -8.15 1.21
CA PRO A 389 -10.36 -9.49 0.74
C PRO A 389 -9.18 -10.00 -0.11
N VAL A 390 -8.51 -11.05 0.32
CA VAL A 390 -7.34 -11.58 -0.39
C VAL A 390 -7.54 -13.04 -0.79
N CYS A 391 -7.06 -13.35 -1.99
CA CYS A 391 -6.96 -14.69 -2.54
C CYS A 391 -5.56 -14.87 -3.13
N LYS A 392 -5.26 -16.05 -3.63
CA LYS A 392 -4.02 -16.28 -4.38
C LYS A 392 -3.96 -15.35 -5.60
N ASN A 393 -2.80 -14.72 -5.83
CA ASN A 393 -2.60 -13.70 -6.87
C ASN A 393 -3.58 -12.51 -6.79
N ALA A 394 -3.91 -12.06 -5.58
CA ALA A 394 -4.91 -11.02 -5.34
C ALA A 394 -4.66 -9.75 -6.16
N ALA A 395 -3.41 -9.36 -6.40
CA ALA A 395 -3.09 -8.16 -7.20
C ALA A 395 -3.70 -8.22 -8.62
N GLU A 396 -3.74 -9.41 -9.25
CA GLU A 396 -4.36 -9.59 -10.56
C GLU A 396 -5.89 -9.44 -10.50
N LEU A 397 -6.52 -9.96 -9.43
CA LEU A 397 -7.97 -9.78 -9.22
C LEU A 397 -8.33 -8.30 -9.05
N TYR A 398 -7.56 -7.55 -8.26
CA TYR A 398 -7.76 -6.11 -8.08
C TYR A 398 -7.56 -5.31 -9.38
N ASP A 399 -6.64 -5.74 -10.22
CA ASP A 399 -6.43 -5.16 -11.55
C ASP A 399 -7.65 -5.39 -12.47
N MET A 400 -8.23 -6.60 -12.44
CA MET A 400 -9.45 -6.93 -13.17
C MET A 400 -10.64 -6.09 -12.68
N GLU A 401 -10.80 -5.96 -11.36
CA GLU A 401 -11.82 -5.15 -10.71
C GLU A 401 -11.73 -3.68 -11.14
N SER A 402 -10.54 -3.09 -10.99
CA SER A 402 -10.31 -1.69 -11.35
C SER A 402 -10.61 -1.42 -12.83
N LYS A 403 -10.18 -2.29 -13.75
CA LYS A 403 -10.43 -2.15 -15.19
C LYS A 403 -11.92 -2.26 -15.54
N ALA A 404 -12.65 -3.17 -14.88
CA ALA A 404 -14.08 -3.33 -15.11
C ALA A 404 -14.87 -2.13 -14.57
N LEU A 405 -14.59 -1.71 -13.34
CA LEU A 405 -15.29 -0.59 -12.70
C LEU A 405 -14.96 0.75 -13.35
N GLN A 406 -13.76 0.93 -13.91
CA GLN A 406 -13.41 2.14 -14.65
C GLN A 406 -14.41 2.45 -15.77
N LYS A 407 -14.93 1.43 -16.47
CA LYS A 407 -15.94 1.61 -17.52
C LYS A 407 -17.28 2.07 -16.97
N ALA A 408 -17.67 1.56 -15.80
CA ALA A 408 -18.90 2.00 -15.15
C ALA A 408 -18.78 3.43 -14.62
N TYR A 409 -17.66 3.78 -13.99
CA TYR A 409 -17.40 5.13 -13.49
C TYR A 409 -17.24 6.18 -14.59
N SER A 410 -16.81 5.78 -15.79
CA SER A 410 -16.75 6.67 -16.98
C SER A 410 -18.07 6.79 -17.73
N GLY A 411 -19.08 5.98 -17.39
CA GLY A 411 -20.35 5.92 -18.09
C GLY A 411 -20.32 5.17 -19.43
N GLU A 412 -19.22 4.48 -19.74
CA GLU A 412 -19.09 3.66 -20.96
C GLU A 412 -19.98 2.41 -20.90
N GLU A 413 -20.25 1.91 -19.71
CA GLU A 413 -21.04 0.70 -19.46
C GLU A 413 -21.87 0.89 -18.19
N SER A 414 -23.04 0.22 -18.09
CA SER A 414 -23.77 0.21 -16.82
C SER A 414 -23.01 -0.54 -15.74
N LEU A 415 -23.13 -0.12 -14.46
CA LEU A 415 -22.51 -0.83 -13.34
C LEU A 415 -22.94 -2.31 -13.29
N ALA A 416 -24.23 -2.59 -13.56
CA ALA A 416 -24.76 -3.95 -13.56
C ALA A 416 -24.09 -4.84 -14.62
N ASP A 417 -23.86 -4.33 -15.84
CA ASP A 417 -23.19 -5.08 -16.89
C ASP A 417 -21.70 -5.25 -16.61
N ALA A 418 -21.02 -4.21 -16.12
CA ALA A 418 -19.62 -4.28 -15.69
C ALA A 418 -19.43 -5.32 -14.58
N CYS A 419 -20.26 -5.28 -13.54
CA CYS A 419 -20.24 -6.23 -12.43
C CYS A 419 -20.55 -7.67 -12.87
N LYS A 420 -21.50 -7.87 -13.78
CA LYS A 420 -21.82 -9.20 -14.31
C LYS A 420 -20.64 -9.82 -15.06
N LYS A 421 -19.91 -9.04 -15.86
CA LYS A 421 -18.71 -9.50 -16.57
C LYS A 421 -17.60 -9.77 -15.57
N LEU A 422 -17.35 -8.82 -14.66
CA LEU A 422 -16.34 -8.94 -13.62
C LEU A 422 -16.56 -10.19 -12.77
N LYS A 423 -17.79 -10.50 -12.36
CA LYS A 423 -18.11 -11.74 -11.66
C LYS A 423 -17.69 -12.97 -12.43
N THR A 424 -18.02 -13.04 -13.72
CA THR A 424 -17.66 -14.18 -14.57
C THR A 424 -16.14 -14.36 -14.66
N ASP A 425 -15.43 -13.26 -14.88
CA ASP A 425 -13.97 -13.26 -15.03
C ASP A 425 -13.27 -13.56 -13.69
N ALA A 426 -13.73 -12.95 -12.61
CA ALA A 426 -13.22 -13.17 -11.26
C ALA A 426 -13.43 -14.63 -10.79
N ASP A 427 -14.61 -15.20 -10.99
CA ASP A 427 -14.86 -16.60 -10.61
C ASP A 427 -14.01 -17.58 -11.45
N ALA A 428 -13.81 -17.30 -12.73
CA ALA A 428 -12.91 -18.07 -13.58
C ALA A 428 -11.44 -17.96 -13.14
N PHE A 429 -11.03 -16.76 -12.69
CA PHE A 429 -9.72 -16.52 -12.11
C PHE A 429 -9.55 -17.28 -10.80
N LEU A 430 -10.51 -17.17 -9.86
CA LEU A 430 -10.48 -17.87 -8.58
C LEU A 430 -10.41 -19.39 -8.74
N ALA A 431 -11.16 -19.95 -9.71
CA ALA A 431 -11.11 -21.40 -10.01
C ALA A 431 -9.74 -21.89 -10.49
N LYS A 432 -8.93 -21.02 -11.12
CA LYS A 432 -7.57 -21.35 -11.57
C LYS A 432 -6.52 -21.19 -10.49
N ASN A 433 -6.82 -20.38 -9.47
CA ASN A 433 -5.89 -19.98 -8.41
C ASN A 433 -6.33 -20.53 -7.03
N GLN A 434 -6.87 -21.75 -7.02
CA GLN A 434 -7.26 -22.47 -5.79
C GLN A 434 -6.05 -22.92 -4.98
#